data_4549c351a841b2728872e04bc4668e60
#
_entry.id   4549c351a841b2728872e04bc4668e60
#
_cell.length_a   1.000
_cell.length_b   1.000
_cell.length_c   1.000
_cell.angle_alpha   90.00
_cell.angle_beta   90.00
_cell.angle_gamma   90.00
#
_symmetry.space_group_name_H-M   'P 1'
#
loop_
_entity.id
_entity.type
_entity.pdbx_description
1 polymer ?
#
loop_
_entity_poly.entity_id
_entity_poly.type
_entity_poly.pdbx_seq_one_letter_code
_entity_poly.pdbx_strand_id
1 'polypeptide(L)'
;MRTFAADIALFLLTNGGQKVPHPPKNKGEKKLMINSQDIKKGTAIRMDGSIWVCIDFQHRKPGKGNTIMIIKLKNVSDGRVLERRFNIGEKLEDVIIERRPYQYLYEDNSGRIFMNQETFEQIPIDNDLVIGHEFMKESDIVEVVSDTTDGTILYAEMPVKTILKVTHSEPGIKGDTATNTLKPAIVETGAEVRVPLFINEGDLIQVDTRDGSYLARAKE
;
A
#
# COMPACT_ATOMS: atom_id res chain seq x y z
N MET A 1 -12.71 12.15 43.02
CA MET A 1 -12.31 12.33 41.62
C MET A 1 -10.96 11.67 41.42
N ARG A 2 -10.94 10.45 40.92
CA ARG A 2 -9.68 9.75 40.53
C ARG A 2 -9.35 10.14 39.11
N THR A 3 -8.17 10.66 38.91
CA THR A 3 -7.71 11.20 37.63
C THR A 3 -7.35 10.06 36.67
N PHE A 4 -7.86 10.11 35.46
CA PHE A 4 -7.62 9.19 34.33
C PHE A 4 -6.14 8.89 34.04
N ALA A 5 -5.22 9.71 34.52
CA ALA A 5 -3.78 9.55 34.34
C ALA A 5 -3.16 8.40 35.17
N ALA A 6 -3.81 7.97 36.24
CA ALA A 6 -3.28 6.91 37.12
C ALA A 6 -3.59 5.50 36.60
N ASP A 7 -4.65 5.34 35.82
CA ASP A 7 -5.03 4.04 35.24
C ASP A 7 -4.20 3.67 34.01
N ILE A 8 -3.73 4.67 33.27
CA ILE A 8 -2.84 4.44 32.09
C ILE A 8 -1.44 4.01 32.55
N ALA A 9 -0.92 4.56 33.63
CA ALA A 9 0.38 4.20 34.18
C ALA A 9 0.42 2.78 34.76
N LEU A 10 -0.69 2.28 35.26
CA LEU A 10 -0.79 0.92 35.81
C LEU A 10 -0.90 -0.13 34.70
N PHE A 11 -1.47 0.22 33.54
CA PHE A 11 -1.59 -0.67 32.39
C PHE A 11 -0.23 -0.91 31.70
N LEU A 12 0.66 0.07 31.75
CA LEU A 12 1.99 -0.02 31.10
C LEU A 12 3.04 -0.82 31.93
N LEU A 13 2.77 -1.07 33.22
CA LEU A 13 3.72 -1.78 34.12
C LEU A 13 3.49 -3.30 34.23
N THR A 14 2.39 -3.83 33.67
CA THR A 14 2.06 -5.24 33.81
C THR A 14 2.21 -6.09 32.55
N ASN A 15 2.56 -5.54 31.41
CA ASN A 15 2.73 -6.29 30.15
C ASN A 15 4.17 -6.33 29.67
N GLY A 16 5.02 -7.04 30.42
CA GLY A 16 6.28 -7.55 29.89
C GLY A 16 6.01 -8.60 28.81
N GLY A 17 6.38 -8.28 27.55
CA GLY A 17 6.68 -9.29 26.55
C GLY A 17 5.54 -10.18 26.04
N GLN A 18 4.33 -9.70 25.89
CA GLN A 18 3.31 -10.45 25.20
C GLN A 18 3.37 -10.16 23.68
N LYS A 19 3.71 -11.22 22.89
CA LYS A 19 3.42 -11.27 21.47
C LYS A 19 1.98 -10.84 21.25
N VAL A 20 1.76 -9.85 20.39
CA VAL A 20 0.42 -9.49 19.92
C VAL A 20 -0.23 -10.78 19.45
N PRO A 21 -1.38 -11.19 20.02
CA PRO A 21 -2.03 -12.40 19.57
C PRO A 21 -2.49 -12.18 18.13
N HIS A 22 -1.90 -12.94 17.20
CA HIS A 22 -2.54 -13.11 15.90
C HIS A 22 -3.95 -13.61 16.16
N PRO A 23 -4.99 -13.06 15.52
CA PRO A 23 -6.34 -13.56 15.66
C PRO A 23 -6.33 -15.07 15.43
N PRO A 24 -7.05 -15.84 16.24
CA PRO A 24 -7.02 -17.28 16.16
C PRO A 24 -7.40 -17.69 14.72
N LYS A 25 -6.58 -18.52 14.09
CA LYS A 25 -6.93 -19.16 12.81
C LYS A 25 -8.23 -19.92 13.04
N ASN A 26 -9.34 -19.36 12.63
CA ASN A 26 -10.65 -19.98 12.73
C ASN A 26 -10.65 -21.27 11.88
N LYS A 27 -10.64 -22.40 12.54
CA LYS A 27 -10.89 -23.71 11.90
C LYS A 27 -12.36 -23.77 11.54
N GLY A 28 -12.70 -23.45 10.28
CA GLY A 28 -14.06 -23.64 9.77
C GLY A 28 -14.60 -22.53 8.87
N GLU A 29 -13.77 -21.61 8.40
CA GLU A 29 -14.22 -20.56 7.48
C GLU A 29 -14.67 -21.17 6.17
N LYS A 30 -15.94 -20.91 5.83
CA LYS A 30 -16.53 -21.30 4.55
C LYS A 30 -15.86 -20.45 3.47
N LYS A 31 -14.86 -21.03 2.79
CA LYS A 31 -14.18 -20.35 1.68
C LYS A 31 -15.23 -19.91 0.65
N LEU A 32 -15.29 -18.62 0.43
CA LEU A 32 -16.07 -18.06 -0.66
C LEU A 32 -15.43 -18.51 -1.98
N MET A 33 -16.25 -18.96 -2.90
CA MET A 33 -15.78 -19.45 -4.20
C MET A 33 -16.44 -18.65 -5.30
N ILE A 34 -15.64 -18.12 -6.22
CA ILE A 34 -16.10 -17.42 -7.42
C ILE A 34 -15.78 -18.28 -8.65
N ASN A 35 -16.67 -18.28 -9.65
CA ASN A 35 -16.35 -18.92 -10.92
C ASN A 35 -15.47 -18.01 -11.77
N SER A 36 -14.55 -18.58 -12.52
CA SER A 36 -13.63 -17.85 -13.39
C SER A 36 -14.32 -16.84 -14.32
N GLN A 37 -15.50 -17.16 -14.79
CA GLN A 37 -16.32 -16.31 -15.69
C GLN A 37 -16.93 -15.10 -15.00
N ASP A 38 -17.02 -15.11 -13.67
CA ASP A 38 -17.61 -14.03 -12.87
C ASP A 38 -16.57 -13.03 -12.41
N ILE A 39 -15.27 -13.30 -12.65
CA ILE A 39 -14.15 -12.43 -12.30
C ILE A 39 -14.19 -11.17 -13.16
N LYS A 40 -14.07 -10.03 -12.49
CA LYS A 40 -14.03 -8.68 -13.09
C LYS A 40 -12.76 -7.95 -12.62
N LYS A 41 -12.48 -6.80 -13.26
CA LYS A 41 -11.42 -5.90 -12.76
C LYS A 41 -11.72 -5.51 -11.31
N GLY A 42 -10.70 -5.64 -10.45
CA GLY A 42 -10.82 -5.40 -9.01
C GLY A 42 -11.22 -6.62 -8.18
N THR A 43 -11.65 -7.74 -8.79
CA THR A 43 -11.89 -8.99 -8.04
C THR A 43 -10.58 -9.52 -7.50
N ALA A 44 -10.54 -9.83 -6.19
CA ALA A 44 -9.40 -10.45 -5.55
C ALA A 44 -9.64 -11.96 -5.39
N ILE A 45 -8.63 -12.76 -5.67
CA ILE A 45 -8.66 -14.22 -5.53
C ILE A 45 -7.42 -14.69 -4.77
N ARG A 46 -7.57 -15.76 -3.98
CA ARG A 46 -6.44 -16.43 -3.34
C ARG A 46 -5.95 -17.57 -4.23
N MET A 47 -4.67 -17.54 -4.57
CA MET A 47 -4.04 -18.53 -5.43
C MET A 47 -2.58 -18.73 -5.02
N ASP A 48 -2.16 -19.99 -4.89
CA ASP A 48 -0.79 -20.37 -4.54
C ASP A 48 -0.28 -19.69 -3.24
N GLY A 49 -1.18 -19.53 -2.24
CA GLY A 49 -0.87 -18.92 -0.95
C GLY A 49 -0.80 -17.39 -0.95
N SER A 50 -1.00 -16.75 -2.10
CA SER A 50 -0.97 -15.28 -2.26
C SER A 50 -2.33 -14.76 -2.73
N ILE A 51 -2.58 -13.47 -2.49
CA ILE A 51 -3.77 -12.77 -2.98
C ILE A 51 -3.42 -12.01 -4.26
N TRP A 52 -4.27 -12.17 -5.25
CA TRP A 52 -4.13 -11.61 -6.58
C TRP A 52 -5.36 -10.81 -6.96
N VAL A 53 -5.18 -9.61 -7.46
CA VAL A 53 -6.26 -8.76 -7.95
C VAL A 53 -6.30 -8.79 -9.48
N CYS A 54 -7.47 -9.02 -10.03
CA CYS A 54 -7.70 -8.95 -11.47
C CYS A 54 -7.57 -7.50 -11.96
N ILE A 55 -6.59 -7.22 -12.80
CA ILE A 55 -6.39 -5.92 -13.44
C ILE A 55 -6.92 -5.84 -14.86
N ASP A 56 -7.02 -6.99 -15.53
CA ASP A 56 -7.64 -7.11 -16.86
C ASP A 56 -8.08 -8.55 -17.13
N PHE A 57 -9.06 -8.74 -18.02
CA PHE A 57 -9.50 -10.08 -18.40
C PHE A 57 -10.02 -10.11 -19.84
N GLN A 58 -9.92 -11.27 -20.47
CA GLN A 58 -10.42 -11.51 -21.83
C GLN A 58 -11.11 -12.87 -21.91
N HIS A 59 -12.26 -12.90 -22.56
CA HIS A 59 -12.93 -14.13 -22.95
C HIS A 59 -12.41 -14.56 -24.32
N ARG A 60 -11.88 -15.78 -24.42
CA ARG A 60 -11.42 -16.35 -25.68
C ARG A 60 -12.21 -17.62 -26.03
N LYS A 61 -12.93 -17.58 -27.14
CA LYS A 61 -13.58 -18.75 -27.74
C LYS A 61 -12.71 -19.27 -28.89
N PRO A 62 -11.91 -20.32 -28.69
CA PRO A 62 -11.23 -20.96 -29.81
C PRO A 62 -12.28 -21.63 -30.70
N GLY A 63 -12.03 -21.68 -32.01
CA GLY A 63 -12.96 -22.29 -32.98
C GLY A 63 -13.24 -23.79 -32.75
N LYS A 64 -12.34 -24.48 -32.05
CA LYS A 64 -12.51 -25.84 -31.49
C LYS A 64 -12.00 -25.83 -30.05
N GLY A 65 -12.85 -26.31 -29.10
CA GLY A 65 -12.48 -26.43 -27.69
C GLY A 65 -13.33 -25.56 -26.76
N ASN A 66 -13.07 -25.70 -25.46
CA ASN A 66 -13.78 -24.96 -24.43
C ASN A 66 -13.39 -23.48 -24.43
N THR A 67 -14.35 -22.62 -24.10
CA THR A 67 -14.08 -21.20 -23.85
C THR A 67 -13.15 -21.08 -22.64
N ILE A 68 -12.13 -20.22 -22.74
CA ILE A 68 -11.19 -19.93 -21.68
C ILE A 68 -11.25 -18.45 -21.30
N MET A 69 -10.98 -18.20 -20.03
CA MET A 69 -10.71 -16.86 -19.49
C MET A 69 -9.20 -16.65 -19.43
N ILE A 70 -8.72 -15.55 -19.99
CA ILE A 70 -7.36 -15.08 -19.79
C ILE A 70 -7.44 -13.93 -18.84
N ILE A 71 -6.87 -14.09 -17.64
CA ILE A 71 -6.95 -13.08 -16.58
C ILE A 71 -5.55 -12.57 -16.28
N LYS A 72 -5.39 -11.25 -16.32
CA LYS A 72 -4.19 -10.56 -15.90
C LYS A 72 -4.32 -10.21 -14.43
N LEU A 73 -3.45 -10.76 -13.63
CA LEU A 73 -3.49 -10.71 -12.17
C LEU A 73 -2.28 -9.93 -11.65
N LYS A 74 -2.51 -9.05 -10.68
CA LYS A 74 -1.46 -8.37 -9.93
C LYS A 74 -1.42 -8.94 -8.52
N ASN A 75 -0.25 -9.38 -8.09
CA ASN A 75 -0.02 -9.80 -6.70
C ASN A 75 -0.13 -8.60 -5.78
N VAL A 76 -0.84 -8.78 -4.67
CA VAL A 76 -1.10 -7.71 -3.71
C VAL A 76 0.14 -7.38 -2.89
N SER A 77 0.96 -8.37 -2.52
CA SER A 77 2.10 -8.19 -1.64
C SER A 77 3.34 -7.63 -2.35
N ASP A 78 3.64 -8.11 -3.58
CA ASP A 78 4.89 -7.75 -4.28
C ASP A 78 4.69 -7.01 -5.61
N GLY A 79 3.43 -6.74 -5.97
CA GLY A 79 3.08 -6.00 -7.18
C GLY A 79 3.34 -6.72 -8.49
N ARG A 80 3.88 -7.96 -8.48
CA ARG A 80 4.12 -8.74 -9.69
C ARG A 80 2.85 -8.95 -10.49
N VAL A 81 2.99 -8.87 -11.81
CA VAL A 81 1.87 -9.08 -12.74
C VAL A 81 2.11 -10.39 -13.49
N LEU A 82 1.08 -11.23 -13.53
CA LEU A 82 1.07 -12.44 -14.33
C LEU A 82 -0.22 -12.55 -15.15
N GLU A 83 -0.17 -13.25 -16.25
CA GLU A 83 -1.33 -13.65 -17.04
C GLU A 83 -1.58 -15.13 -16.86
N ARG A 84 -2.79 -15.51 -16.47
CA ARG A 84 -3.17 -16.90 -16.26
C ARG A 84 -4.45 -17.24 -17.02
N ARG A 85 -4.52 -18.48 -17.49
CA ARG A 85 -5.65 -19.02 -18.23
C ARG A 85 -6.47 -19.92 -17.31
N PHE A 86 -7.77 -19.72 -17.31
CA PHE A 86 -8.72 -20.50 -16.54
C PHE A 86 -9.79 -21.07 -17.48
N ASN A 87 -10.25 -22.27 -17.20
CA ASN A 87 -11.39 -22.83 -17.91
C ASN A 87 -12.67 -22.17 -17.41
N ILE A 88 -13.68 -22.03 -18.26
CA ILE A 88 -14.99 -21.57 -17.85
C ILE A 88 -15.57 -22.50 -16.80
N GLY A 89 -16.07 -21.91 -15.69
CA GLY A 89 -16.65 -22.65 -14.57
C GLY A 89 -15.60 -23.17 -13.56
N GLU A 90 -14.32 -22.89 -13.76
CA GLU A 90 -13.30 -23.18 -12.75
C GLU A 90 -13.56 -22.34 -11.49
N LYS A 91 -13.57 -22.99 -10.33
CA LYS A 91 -13.81 -22.35 -9.04
C LYS A 91 -12.52 -21.87 -8.43
N LEU A 92 -12.49 -20.60 -8.05
CA LEU A 92 -11.37 -19.95 -7.41
C LEU A 92 -11.80 -19.43 -6.04
N GLU A 93 -10.87 -19.37 -5.10
CA GLU A 93 -11.14 -18.82 -3.77
C GLU A 93 -11.27 -17.29 -3.87
N ASP A 94 -12.47 -16.79 -3.61
CA ASP A 94 -12.80 -15.37 -3.62
C ASP A 94 -12.31 -14.70 -2.33
N VAL A 95 -11.74 -13.52 -2.45
CA VAL A 95 -11.27 -12.71 -1.33
C VAL A 95 -11.98 -11.37 -1.39
N ILE A 96 -12.78 -11.09 -0.38
CA ILE A 96 -13.44 -9.78 -0.27
C ILE A 96 -12.48 -8.83 0.43
N ILE A 97 -11.96 -7.85 -0.32
CA ILE A 97 -11.08 -6.82 0.21
C ILE A 97 -11.87 -5.59 0.63
N GLU A 98 -11.47 -5.00 1.74
CA GLU A 98 -11.95 -3.72 2.23
C GLU A 98 -10.82 -2.71 2.22
N ARG A 99 -11.14 -1.44 1.94
CA ARG A 99 -10.23 -0.31 1.97
C ARG A 99 -10.74 0.69 2.98
N ARG A 100 -9.89 1.07 3.93
CA ARG A 100 -10.23 2.07 4.95
C ARG A 100 -9.13 3.10 5.10
N PRO A 101 -9.47 4.37 5.36
CA PRO A 101 -8.49 5.42 5.62
C PRO A 101 -7.93 5.27 7.04
N TYR A 102 -6.61 5.30 7.11
CA TYR A 102 -5.84 5.33 8.36
C TYR A 102 -4.88 6.51 8.34
N GLN A 103 -4.64 7.08 9.50
CA GLN A 103 -3.64 8.12 9.69
C GLN A 103 -2.34 7.52 10.21
N TYR A 104 -1.23 7.82 9.57
CA TYR A 104 0.08 7.48 10.09
C TYR A 104 0.40 8.35 11.30
N LEU A 105 0.81 7.75 12.40
CA LEU A 105 1.15 8.44 13.65
C LEU A 105 2.66 8.56 13.82
N TYR A 106 3.33 7.42 13.98
CA TYR A 106 4.77 7.33 14.24
C TYR A 106 5.29 5.92 13.92
N GLU A 107 6.60 5.75 13.99
CA GLU A 107 7.27 4.45 13.85
C GLU A 107 7.87 4.02 15.20
N ASP A 108 7.72 2.74 15.54
CA ASP A 108 8.34 2.12 16.69
C ASP A 108 8.96 0.76 16.35
N ASN A 109 9.40 0.00 17.37
CA ASN A 109 10.03 -1.31 17.17
C ASN A 109 9.10 -2.39 16.60
N SER A 110 7.78 -2.16 16.58
CA SER A 110 6.77 -3.07 16.03
C SER A 110 6.39 -2.74 14.60
N GLY A 111 6.89 -1.64 14.06
CA GLY A 111 6.57 -1.12 12.73
C GLY A 111 6.00 0.29 12.77
N ARG A 112 5.33 0.68 11.70
CA ARG A 112 4.63 1.96 11.64
C ARG A 112 3.25 1.85 12.24
N ILE A 113 2.91 2.79 13.12
CA ILE A 113 1.63 2.82 13.82
C ILE A 113 0.64 3.69 13.05
N PHE A 114 -0.48 3.10 12.72
CA PHE A 114 -1.58 3.76 12.00
C PHE A 114 -2.84 3.76 12.84
N MET A 115 -3.61 4.83 12.77
CA MET A 115 -4.88 4.99 13.46
C MET A 115 -6.04 5.00 12.47
N ASN A 116 -7.00 4.12 12.66
CA ASN A 116 -8.23 4.11 11.89
C ASN A 116 -9.00 5.43 12.10
N GLN A 117 -9.40 6.09 11.03
CA GLN A 117 -10.08 7.39 11.09
C GLN A 117 -11.53 7.30 11.60
N GLU A 118 -12.12 6.10 11.63
CA GLU A 118 -13.49 5.88 12.07
C GLU A 118 -13.57 5.36 13.52
N THR A 119 -12.72 4.35 13.83
CA THR A 119 -12.75 3.66 15.14
C THR A 119 -11.71 4.17 16.11
N PHE A 120 -10.72 4.96 15.66
CA PHE A 120 -9.56 5.43 16.41
C PHE A 120 -8.67 4.31 16.98
N GLU A 121 -8.86 3.10 16.51
CA GLU A 121 -8.02 1.96 16.85
C GLU A 121 -6.65 2.11 16.19
N GLN A 122 -5.59 1.81 16.94
CA GLN A 122 -4.22 1.87 16.45
C GLN A 122 -3.72 0.47 16.15
N ILE A 123 -3.09 0.33 15.00
CA ILE A 123 -2.52 -0.93 14.53
C ILE A 123 -1.09 -0.74 14.02
N PRO A 124 -0.16 -1.66 14.31
CA PRO A 124 1.14 -1.69 13.68
C PRO A 124 1.04 -2.33 12.30
N ILE A 125 1.73 -1.75 11.31
CA ILE A 125 1.88 -2.33 9.97
C ILE A 125 3.37 -2.36 9.65
N ASP A 126 3.86 -3.51 9.20
CA ASP A 126 5.25 -3.69 8.79
C ASP A 126 5.60 -2.78 7.61
N ASN A 127 6.82 -2.24 7.60
CA ASN A 127 7.28 -1.33 6.56
C ASN A 127 7.16 -1.91 5.14
N ASP A 128 7.41 -3.21 5.00
CA ASP A 128 7.33 -3.92 3.71
C ASP A 128 5.91 -3.96 3.13
N LEU A 129 4.89 -3.76 3.96
CA LEU A 129 3.49 -3.70 3.54
C LEU A 129 3.01 -2.29 3.23
N VAL A 130 3.82 -1.26 3.45
CA VAL A 130 3.43 0.15 3.22
C VAL A 130 4.05 0.67 1.94
N ILE A 131 3.25 0.77 0.89
CA ILE A 131 3.69 1.27 -0.43
C ILE A 131 3.87 2.79 -0.37
N GLY A 132 5.05 3.26 -0.76
CA GLY A 132 5.39 4.69 -0.74
C GLY A 132 5.81 5.21 0.64
N HIS A 133 6.10 4.34 1.59
CA HIS A 133 6.44 4.69 2.97
C HIS A 133 7.60 5.69 3.11
N GLU A 134 8.52 5.71 2.17
CA GLU A 134 9.67 6.63 2.13
C GLU A 134 9.27 8.10 1.92
N PHE A 135 8.06 8.32 1.38
CA PHE A 135 7.50 9.66 1.13
C PHE A 135 6.44 10.06 2.17
N MET A 136 6.21 9.23 3.18
CA MET A 136 5.16 9.41 4.17
C MET A 136 5.63 10.27 5.35
N LYS A 137 4.78 11.19 5.78
CA LYS A 137 4.96 12.04 6.95
C LYS A 137 3.95 11.70 8.05
N GLU A 138 4.27 12.05 9.28
CA GLU A 138 3.30 12.02 10.38
C GLU A 138 2.03 12.78 9.99
N SER A 139 0.90 12.22 10.35
CA SER A 139 -0.45 12.71 10.03
C SER A 139 -0.92 12.48 8.60
N ASP A 140 -0.12 11.90 7.71
CA ASP A 140 -0.58 11.53 6.38
C ASP A 140 -1.65 10.44 6.45
N ILE A 141 -2.62 10.51 5.54
CA ILE A 141 -3.68 9.52 5.41
C ILE A 141 -3.28 8.51 4.34
N VAL A 142 -3.35 7.24 4.70
CA VAL A 142 -3.11 6.10 3.80
C VAL A 142 -4.38 5.26 3.67
N GLU A 143 -4.51 4.52 2.57
CA GLU A 143 -5.52 3.47 2.46
C GLU A 143 -4.94 2.14 2.95
N VAL A 144 -5.52 1.59 4.00
CA VAL A 144 -5.22 0.23 4.45
C VAL A 144 -6.18 -0.74 3.79
N VAL A 145 -5.64 -1.75 3.14
CA VAL A 145 -6.38 -2.80 2.45
C VAL A 145 -6.29 -4.07 3.26
N SER A 146 -7.44 -4.62 3.63
CA SER A 146 -7.57 -5.85 4.42
C SER A 146 -8.50 -6.86 3.77
N ASP A 147 -8.25 -8.14 4.05
CA ASP A 147 -9.19 -9.23 3.77
C ASP A 147 -10.30 -9.20 4.82
N THR A 148 -11.55 -9.04 4.39
CA THR A 148 -12.69 -8.99 5.33
C THR A 148 -13.01 -10.33 5.97
N THR A 149 -12.49 -11.43 5.44
CA THR A 149 -12.76 -12.78 5.91
C THR A 149 -12.08 -13.03 7.26
N ASP A 150 -10.83 -12.61 7.41
CA ASP A 150 -10.03 -12.85 8.61
C ASP A 150 -9.42 -11.57 9.22
N GLY A 151 -9.70 -10.41 8.62
CA GLY A 151 -9.16 -9.11 9.06
C GLY A 151 -7.66 -8.94 8.76
N THR A 152 -7.06 -9.83 7.98
CA THR A 152 -5.63 -9.75 7.64
C THR A 152 -5.34 -8.49 6.84
N ILE A 153 -4.37 -7.68 7.29
CA ILE A 153 -3.89 -6.53 6.54
C ILE A 153 -3.04 -7.06 5.38
N LEU A 154 -3.40 -6.65 4.17
CA LEU A 154 -2.72 -7.06 2.95
C LEU A 154 -1.61 -6.08 2.58
N TYR A 155 -1.91 -4.80 2.63
CA TYR A 155 -0.99 -3.70 2.44
C TYR A 155 -1.63 -2.37 2.84
N ALA A 156 -0.80 -1.35 2.94
CA ALA A 156 -1.24 0.04 3.01
C ALA A 156 -0.61 0.82 1.85
N GLU A 157 -1.29 1.80 1.32
CA GLU A 157 -0.77 2.63 0.24
C GLU A 157 -1.03 4.11 0.48
N MET A 158 -0.03 4.91 0.19
CA MET A 158 -0.17 6.36 0.17
C MET A 158 -1.00 6.81 -1.04
N PRO A 159 -1.62 8.00 -1.00
CA PRO A 159 -2.11 8.64 -2.21
C PRO A 159 -1.01 8.68 -3.27
N VAL A 160 -1.37 8.41 -4.53
CA VAL A 160 -0.42 8.33 -5.65
C VAL A 160 0.48 9.57 -5.77
N LYS A 161 0.00 10.71 -5.27
CA LYS A 161 0.71 11.99 -5.32
C LYS A 161 0.79 12.59 -3.94
N THR A 162 2.00 13.01 -3.56
CA THR A 162 2.23 13.76 -2.33
C THR A 162 3.03 15.03 -2.60
N ILE A 163 2.90 16.03 -1.72
CA ILE A 163 3.67 17.26 -1.79
C ILE A 163 4.70 17.23 -0.68
N LEU A 164 5.97 17.39 -1.08
CA LEU A 164 7.12 17.34 -0.19
C LEU A 164 8.01 18.57 -0.38
N LYS A 165 8.58 19.04 0.72
CA LYS A 165 9.55 20.13 0.69
C LYS A 165 10.95 19.59 0.43
N VAL A 166 11.67 20.21 -0.50
CA VAL A 166 13.09 19.93 -0.74
C VAL A 166 13.91 20.51 0.42
N THR A 167 14.62 19.66 1.14
CA THR A 167 15.49 20.06 2.26
C THR A 167 16.93 20.25 1.86
N HIS A 168 17.37 19.52 0.82
CA HIS A 168 18.72 19.67 0.27
C HIS A 168 18.71 19.42 -1.23
N SER A 169 19.46 20.23 -1.98
CA SER A 169 19.63 20.05 -3.42
C SER A 169 20.91 20.72 -3.88
N GLU A 170 21.76 19.98 -4.59
CA GLU A 170 22.96 20.54 -5.17
C GLU A 170 22.63 21.64 -6.20
N PRO A 171 23.46 22.71 -6.28
CA PRO A 171 23.27 23.72 -7.32
C PRO A 171 23.44 23.09 -8.70
N GLY A 172 22.50 23.36 -9.62
CA GLY A 172 22.59 22.90 -11.00
C GLY A 172 23.81 23.51 -11.70
N ILE A 173 24.76 22.68 -12.13
CA ILE A 173 25.94 23.14 -12.88
C ILE A 173 25.48 23.53 -14.28
N LYS A 174 25.60 24.82 -14.60
CA LYS A 174 25.41 25.35 -15.97
C LYS A 174 26.54 24.84 -16.86
N GLY A 175 26.32 23.78 -17.60
CA GLY A 175 27.30 23.23 -18.54
C GLY A 175 26.80 22.04 -19.35
N ASP A 176 25.74 21.41 -18.89
CA ASP A 176 25.16 20.27 -19.59
C ASP A 176 23.98 20.72 -20.45
N THR A 177 24.21 20.78 -21.76
CA THR A 177 23.24 21.20 -22.78
C THR A 177 22.18 20.13 -23.09
N ALA A 178 22.05 19.10 -22.23
CA ALA A 178 21.02 18.06 -22.35
C ALA A 178 19.70 18.57 -21.75
N THR A 179 18.70 18.66 -22.58
CA THR A 179 17.34 19.19 -22.32
C THR A 179 16.53 18.41 -21.27
N ASN A 180 17.11 17.40 -20.59
CA ASN A 180 16.46 16.57 -19.58
C ASN A 180 17.39 16.14 -18.42
N THR A 181 18.34 17.00 -18.03
CA THR A 181 19.23 16.67 -16.91
C THR A 181 18.47 16.81 -15.59
N LEU A 182 18.42 15.72 -14.85
CA LEU A 182 17.88 15.66 -13.50
C LEU A 182 19.04 15.63 -12.49
N LYS A 183 18.86 16.29 -11.34
CA LYS A 183 19.77 16.25 -10.20
C LYS A 183 19.13 15.58 -9.00
N PRO A 184 19.89 14.98 -8.10
CA PRO A 184 19.36 14.46 -6.83
C PRO A 184 18.93 15.63 -5.94
N ALA A 185 17.85 15.42 -5.21
CA ALA A 185 17.36 16.28 -4.14
C ALA A 185 16.84 15.43 -2.99
N ILE A 186 17.10 15.86 -1.77
CA ILE A 186 16.57 15.22 -0.57
C ILE A 186 15.31 15.99 -0.15
N VAL A 187 14.24 15.26 0.12
CA VAL A 187 12.98 15.83 0.61
C VAL A 187 12.87 15.71 2.14
N GLU A 188 11.89 16.35 2.72
CA GLU A 188 11.66 16.45 4.18
C GLU A 188 11.52 15.10 4.90
N THR A 189 11.15 14.04 4.17
CA THR A 189 11.09 12.67 4.69
C THR A 189 12.46 11.96 4.70
N GLY A 190 13.49 12.58 4.13
CA GLY A 190 14.81 12.00 3.94
C GLY A 190 14.99 11.19 2.65
N ALA A 191 13.93 11.00 1.87
CA ALA A 191 13.99 10.31 0.59
C ALA A 191 14.72 11.13 -0.49
N GLU A 192 15.43 10.43 -1.39
CA GLU A 192 16.05 11.06 -2.57
C GLU A 192 15.09 11.04 -3.75
N VAL A 193 14.90 12.19 -4.39
CA VAL A 193 14.07 12.36 -5.60
C VAL A 193 14.91 13.00 -6.71
N ARG A 194 14.79 12.50 -7.92
CA ARG A 194 15.42 13.08 -9.12
C ARG A 194 14.57 14.23 -9.64
N VAL A 195 15.11 15.47 -9.57
CA VAL A 195 14.38 16.69 -9.91
C VAL A 195 15.06 17.48 -11.04
N PRO A 196 14.32 18.30 -11.82
CA PRO A 196 14.91 19.22 -12.79
C PRO A 196 15.89 20.22 -12.15
N LEU A 197 16.86 20.69 -12.92
CA LEU A 197 17.95 21.58 -12.44
C LEU A 197 17.45 22.89 -11.80
N PHE A 198 16.25 23.36 -12.15
CA PHE A 198 15.66 24.60 -11.63
C PHE A 198 15.02 24.47 -10.24
N ILE A 199 14.90 23.24 -9.73
CA ILE A 199 14.37 23.01 -8.36
C ILE A 199 15.47 23.32 -7.34
N ASN A 200 15.14 24.10 -6.34
CA ASN A 200 16.06 24.54 -5.30
C ASN A 200 15.61 24.04 -3.92
N GLU A 201 16.53 24.14 -2.97
CA GLU A 201 16.21 23.94 -1.55
C GLU A 201 15.10 24.90 -1.12
N GLY A 202 14.13 24.38 -0.36
CA GLY A 202 12.92 25.11 0.07
C GLY A 202 11.73 24.98 -0.89
N ASP A 203 11.93 24.53 -2.13
CA ASP A 203 10.82 24.34 -3.07
C ASP A 203 9.89 23.21 -2.63
N LEU A 204 8.59 23.38 -2.87
CA LEU A 204 7.60 22.32 -2.75
C LEU A 204 7.49 21.57 -4.08
N ILE A 205 7.62 20.26 -4.02
CA ILE A 205 7.51 19.40 -5.21
C ILE A 205 6.42 18.37 -5.03
N GLN A 206 5.73 18.03 -6.11
CA GLN A 206 4.82 16.91 -6.18
C GLN A 206 5.56 15.68 -6.69
N VAL A 207 5.46 14.58 -5.94
CA VAL A 207 6.14 13.31 -6.20
C VAL A 207 5.10 12.20 -6.39
N ASP A 208 5.32 11.29 -7.34
CA ASP A 208 4.58 10.03 -7.43
C ASP A 208 5.13 9.07 -6.37
N THR A 209 4.28 8.62 -5.46
CA THR A 209 4.69 7.80 -4.30
C THR A 209 5.01 6.35 -4.67
N ARG A 210 4.70 5.92 -5.90
CA ARG A 210 4.91 4.53 -6.36
C ARG A 210 6.31 4.28 -6.88
N ASP A 211 6.95 5.29 -7.44
CA ASP A 211 8.26 5.19 -8.09
C ASP A 211 9.22 6.34 -7.75
N GLY A 212 8.78 7.28 -6.89
CA GLY A 212 9.59 8.42 -6.48
C GLY A 212 9.82 9.47 -7.56
N SER A 213 9.06 9.44 -8.65
CA SER A 213 9.27 10.38 -9.75
C SER A 213 8.74 11.77 -9.44
N TYR A 214 9.52 12.80 -9.83
CA TYR A 214 9.07 14.19 -9.81
C TYR A 214 7.96 14.41 -10.82
N LEU A 215 6.85 14.99 -10.41
CA LEU A 215 5.72 15.32 -11.27
C LEU A 215 5.65 16.80 -11.62
N ALA A 216 5.74 17.65 -10.62
CA ALA A 216 5.61 19.10 -10.79
C ALA A 216 6.17 19.87 -9.58
N ARG A 217 6.46 21.16 -9.78
CA ARG A 217 6.64 22.10 -8.68
C ARG A 217 5.27 22.48 -8.15
N ALA A 218 5.03 22.32 -6.85
CA ALA A 218 3.82 22.77 -6.20
C ALA A 218 3.90 24.27 -5.91
N LYS A 219 2.77 24.94 -5.94
CA LYS A 219 2.64 26.32 -5.46
C LYS A 219 2.18 26.26 -4.00
N GLU A 220 2.66 27.19 -3.19
CA GLU A 220 2.13 27.47 -1.86
C GLU A 220 0.64 27.81 -1.92
#